data_013bb3a70f2f9800d575a7fbe4b220e6
#
_entry.id   013bb3a70f2f9800d575a7fbe4b220e6
#
_cell.length_a   1.000
_cell.length_b   1.000
_cell.length_c   1.000
_cell.angle_alpha   90.00
_cell.angle_beta   90.00
_cell.angle_gamma   90.00
#
_symmetry.space_group_name_H-M   'P 1'
#
loop_
_entity.id
_entity.type
_entity.pdbx_description
1 polymer ?
#
loop_
_entity_poly.entity_id
_entity_poly.type
_entity_poly.pdbx_seq_one_letter_code
_entity_poly.pdbx_strand_id
1 'polypeptide(L)'
;YANLISDKNLSSTEEIFSIPELQPITDFIAKNKERTISKEEKRMSIVIDKNGRIFSVDCIIFQDDSFEISINDVTQEEEQARLKKQLTQNIAHELKTPVSSIQGYLETIVNNPGLPREKINTFLERSYAQSNRLAHILRDISVLTRMEEAPNMIETEQVNLTVMMQNILNEVALELEEKQITASNFLPHGLTVSGNASLLYSIFRNLTDNAIAYAGTGISITVRC
;
A
#
# COMPACT_ATOMS: atom_id res chain seq x y z
N TYR A 1 -23.75 5.66 -18.17
CA TYR A 1 -22.74 4.59 -18.08
C TYR A 1 -22.89 3.56 -19.19
N ALA A 2 -24.12 3.16 -19.59
CA ALA A 2 -24.33 2.18 -20.66
C ALA A 2 -23.58 2.57 -21.96
N ASN A 3 -23.51 3.86 -22.31
CA ASN A 3 -22.75 4.38 -23.45
C ASN A 3 -21.21 4.26 -23.26
N LEU A 4 -20.73 4.11 -22.03
CA LEU A 4 -19.28 3.91 -21.74
C LEU A 4 -18.88 2.43 -21.87
N ILE A 5 -19.84 1.52 -21.67
CA ILE A 5 -19.65 0.08 -21.86
C ILE A 5 -19.85 -0.30 -23.35
N SER A 6 -20.77 0.40 -24.02
CA SER A 6 -21.02 0.24 -25.45
C SER A 6 -20.09 1.13 -26.28
N ASP A 7 -19.53 0.60 -27.37
CA ASP A 7 -18.78 1.41 -28.34
C ASP A 7 -19.70 2.26 -29.24
N LYS A 8 -21.03 2.23 -29.00
CA LYS A 8 -22.05 2.94 -29.75
C LYS A 8 -22.86 3.84 -28.82
N ASN A 9 -23.34 4.98 -29.33
CA ASN A 9 -24.34 5.76 -28.63
C ASN A 9 -25.68 5.02 -28.64
N LEU A 10 -26.13 4.59 -27.48
CA LEU A 10 -27.39 3.91 -27.30
C LEU A 10 -28.54 4.93 -27.36
N SER A 11 -29.50 4.70 -28.23
CA SER A 11 -30.68 5.56 -28.43
C SER A 11 -31.95 5.00 -27.76
N SER A 12 -31.95 3.73 -27.39
CA SER A 12 -33.07 3.09 -26.70
C SER A 12 -32.60 2.14 -25.59
N THR A 13 -33.50 1.86 -24.64
CA THR A 13 -33.24 0.88 -23.55
C THR A 13 -33.11 -0.54 -24.11
N GLU A 14 -33.73 -0.84 -25.26
CA GLU A 14 -33.68 -2.16 -25.88
C GLU A 14 -32.27 -2.47 -26.45
N GLU A 15 -31.53 -1.43 -26.87
CA GLU A 15 -30.16 -1.60 -27.38
C GLU A 15 -29.17 -2.02 -26.29
N ILE A 16 -29.47 -1.83 -25.01
CA ILE A 16 -28.67 -2.30 -23.88
C ILE A 16 -28.48 -3.82 -23.94
N PHE A 17 -29.53 -4.55 -24.35
CA PHE A 17 -29.52 -6.00 -24.46
C PHE A 17 -28.67 -6.52 -25.64
N SER A 18 -28.23 -5.65 -26.53
CA SER A 18 -27.33 -6.00 -27.63
C SER A 18 -25.85 -5.84 -27.31
N ILE A 19 -25.52 -5.37 -26.12
CA ILE A 19 -24.13 -5.17 -25.66
C ILE A 19 -23.55 -6.54 -25.28
N PRO A 20 -22.44 -6.98 -25.93
CA PRO A 20 -21.86 -8.31 -25.67
C PRO A 20 -21.45 -8.52 -24.21
N GLU A 21 -20.94 -7.49 -23.57
CA GLU A 21 -20.49 -7.52 -22.18
C GLU A 21 -21.64 -7.74 -21.19
N LEU A 22 -22.87 -7.40 -21.58
CA LEU A 22 -24.10 -7.61 -20.78
C LEU A 22 -24.83 -8.92 -21.07
N GLN A 23 -24.29 -9.76 -21.97
CA GLN A 23 -24.89 -11.06 -22.32
C GLN A 23 -25.22 -11.92 -21.08
N PRO A 24 -24.37 -12.03 -20.04
CA PRO A 24 -24.67 -12.80 -18.83
C PRO A 24 -25.94 -12.28 -18.11
N ILE A 25 -26.14 -10.95 -18.08
CA ILE A 25 -27.33 -10.32 -17.48
C ILE A 25 -28.58 -10.64 -18.31
N THR A 26 -28.48 -10.56 -19.64
CA THR A 26 -29.56 -10.88 -20.57
C THR A 26 -30.03 -12.34 -20.42
N ASP A 27 -29.05 -13.25 -20.37
CA ASP A 27 -29.33 -14.68 -20.17
C ASP A 27 -29.94 -14.94 -18.80
N PHE A 28 -29.47 -14.24 -17.75
CA PHE A 28 -30.06 -14.35 -16.42
C PHE A 28 -31.51 -13.90 -16.39
N ILE A 29 -31.87 -12.78 -17.04
CA ILE A 29 -33.24 -12.28 -17.14
C ILE A 29 -34.10 -13.27 -17.92
N ALA A 30 -33.65 -13.74 -19.08
CA ALA A 30 -34.40 -14.69 -19.92
C ALA A 30 -34.71 -16.00 -19.17
N LYS A 31 -33.69 -16.58 -18.52
CA LYS A 31 -33.82 -17.84 -17.75
C LYS A 31 -34.79 -17.73 -16.58
N ASN A 32 -34.96 -16.56 -16.00
CA ASN A 32 -35.77 -16.36 -14.81
C ASN A 32 -37.17 -15.84 -15.11
N LYS A 33 -37.44 -15.24 -16.27
CA LYS A 33 -38.80 -14.87 -16.73
C LYS A 33 -39.71 -16.08 -17.03
N GLU A 34 -39.14 -17.25 -17.38
CA GLU A 34 -39.89 -18.45 -17.74
C GLU A 34 -40.23 -19.34 -16.54
N ARG A 35 -39.76 -19.03 -15.32
CA ARG A 35 -39.94 -19.88 -14.14
C ARG A 35 -40.88 -19.25 -13.11
N THR A 36 -42.13 -19.58 -13.21
CA THR A 36 -43.29 -19.10 -12.40
C THR A 36 -43.32 -19.58 -10.92
N ILE A 37 -42.26 -20.13 -10.33
CA ILE A 37 -42.38 -20.92 -9.07
C ILE A 37 -41.68 -20.31 -7.85
N SER A 38 -40.89 -19.24 -7.98
CA SER A 38 -40.19 -18.68 -6.82
C SER A 38 -40.61 -17.24 -6.55
N LYS A 39 -41.20 -16.99 -5.36
CA LYS A 39 -41.55 -15.65 -4.86
C LYS A 39 -40.39 -14.85 -4.31
N GLU A 40 -39.14 -15.27 -4.53
CA GLU A 40 -37.93 -14.60 -4.02
C GLU A 40 -37.34 -13.69 -5.08
N GLU A 41 -36.87 -12.53 -4.65
CA GLU A 41 -36.05 -11.63 -5.48
C GLU A 41 -34.77 -12.36 -5.92
N LYS A 42 -34.44 -12.27 -7.19
CA LYS A 42 -33.23 -12.85 -7.75
C LYS A 42 -32.26 -11.77 -8.12
N ARG A 43 -31.02 -11.95 -7.77
CA ARG A 43 -29.94 -10.97 -8.01
C ARG A 43 -28.80 -11.62 -8.74
N MET A 44 -28.18 -10.86 -9.63
CA MET A 44 -26.96 -11.20 -10.33
C MET A 44 -26.08 -9.96 -10.42
N SER A 45 -24.81 -10.10 -10.10
CA SER A 45 -23.78 -9.05 -10.26
C SER A 45 -22.69 -9.56 -11.20
N ILE A 46 -22.24 -8.70 -12.10
CA ILE A 46 -21.06 -8.92 -12.93
C ILE A 46 -20.15 -7.69 -12.88
N VAL A 47 -18.88 -7.90 -13.13
CA VAL A 47 -17.89 -6.83 -13.26
C VAL A 47 -17.39 -6.80 -14.70
N ILE A 48 -17.35 -5.61 -15.29
CA ILE A 48 -16.91 -5.38 -16.66
C ILE A 48 -15.70 -4.45 -16.62
N ASP A 49 -14.56 -4.89 -17.17
CA ASP A 49 -13.39 -4.05 -17.39
C ASP A 49 -13.38 -3.61 -18.85
N LYS A 50 -13.49 -2.31 -19.08
CA LYS A 50 -13.48 -1.73 -20.43
C LYS A 50 -12.81 -0.37 -20.47
N ASN A 51 -11.85 -0.23 -21.38
CA ASN A 51 -11.12 1.02 -21.60
C ASN A 51 -10.45 1.60 -20.35
N GLY A 52 -9.95 0.73 -19.46
CA GLY A 52 -9.32 1.13 -18.20
C GLY A 52 -10.30 1.62 -17.13
N ARG A 53 -11.60 1.31 -17.29
CA ARG A 53 -12.63 1.54 -16.28
C ARG A 53 -13.28 0.22 -15.89
N ILE A 54 -13.66 0.12 -14.64
CA ILE A 54 -14.32 -1.05 -14.06
C ILE A 54 -15.76 -0.67 -13.70
N PHE A 55 -16.71 -1.41 -14.26
CA PHE A 55 -18.13 -1.21 -13.99
C PHE A 55 -18.71 -2.41 -13.25
N SER A 56 -19.42 -2.17 -12.14
CA SER A 56 -20.31 -3.15 -11.53
C SER A 56 -21.68 -3.03 -12.19
N VAL A 57 -22.17 -4.16 -12.68
CA VAL A 57 -23.52 -4.26 -13.24
C VAL A 57 -24.32 -5.22 -12.39
N ASP A 58 -25.33 -4.68 -11.71
CA ASP A 58 -26.21 -5.44 -10.83
C ASP A 58 -27.59 -5.54 -11.49
N CYS A 59 -28.12 -6.76 -11.54
CA CYS A 59 -29.47 -7.03 -12.02
C CYS A 59 -30.30 -7.63 -10.90
N ILE A 60 -31.48 -7.04 -10.64
CA ILE A 60 -32.48 -7.52 -9.68
C ILE A 60 -33.76 -7.83 -10.45
N ILE A 61 -34.31 -9.02 -10.25
CA ILE A 61 -35.61 -9.39 -10.77
C ILE A 61 -36.59 -9.46 -9.59
N PHE A 62 -37.65 -8.66 -9.68
CA PHE A 62 -38.67 -8.54 -8.65
C PHE A 62 -39.77 -9.62 -8.80
N GLN A 63 -40.65 -9.69 -7.81
CA GLN A 63 -41.76 -10.70 -7.74
C GLN A 63 -42.81 -10.50 -8.83
N ASP A 64 -42.92 -9.33 -9.41
CA ASP A 64 -43.85 -8.98 -10.49
C ASP A 64 -43.22 -9.15 -11.90
N ASP A 65 -42.13 -9.90 -11.99
CA ASP A 65 -41.34 -10.12 -13.19
C ASP A 65 -40.71 -8.84 -13.80
N SER A 66 -40.80 -7.70 -13.11
CA SER A 66 -40.04 -6.52 -13.46
C SER A 66 -38.56 -6.74 -13.08
N PHE A 67 -37.65 -5.98 -13.71
CA PHE A 67 -36.26 -6.06 -13.39
C PHE A 67 -35.63 -4.66 -13.39
N GLU A 68 -34.58 -4.53 -12.62
CA GLU A 68 -33.73 -3.34 -12.56
C GLU A 68 -32.30 -3.74 -12.89
N ILE A 69 -31.65 -2.92 -13.73
CA ILE A 69 -30.22 -3.03 -14.01
C ILE A 69 -29.56 -1.74 -13.56
N SER A 70 -28.67 -1.83 -12.58
CA SER A 70 -27.82 -0.72 -12.15
C SER A 70 -26.40 -0.90 -12.67
N ILE A 71 -25.82 0.19 -13.17
CA ILE A 71 -24.43 0.22 -13.68
C ILE A 71 -23.69 1.30 -12.92
N ASN A 72 -22.67 0.88 -12.16
CA ASN A 72 -21.87 1.77 -11.34
C ASN A 72 -20.41 1.73 -11.82
N ASP A 73 -19.78 2.88 -11.95
CA ASP A 73 -18.34 2.97 -12.14
C ASP A 73 -17.67 2.74 -10.77
N VAL A 74 -17.00 1.63 -10.62
CA VAL A 74 -16.31 1.20 -9.40
C VAL A 74 -14.79 1.18 -9.58
N THR A 75 -14.29 1.93 -10.57
CA THR A 75 -12.86 1.95 -10.92
C THR A 75 -12.00 2.36 -9.73
N GLN A 76 -12.39 3.41 -9.02
CA GLN A 76 -11.61 3.90 -7.88
C GLN A 76 -11.64 2.92 -6.71
N GLU A 77 -12.79 2.34 -6.41
CA GLU A 77 -12.98 1.36 -5.34
C GLU A 77 -12.13 0.10 -5.61
N GLU A 78 -12.18 -0.40 -6.83
CA GLU A 78 -11.40 -1.59 -7.23
C GLU A 78 -9.90 -1.32 -7.26
N GLU A 79 -9.47 -0.14 -7.72
CA GLU A 79 -8.07 0.26 -7.66
C GLU A 79 -7.57 0.38 -6.22
N GLN A 80 -8.36 0.99 -5.33
CA GLN A 80 -8.03 1.08 -3.90
C GLN A 80 -7.95 -0.30 -3.25
N ALA A 81 -8.93 -1.17 -3.52
CA ALA A 81 -8.93 -2.54 -3.01
C ALA A 81 -7.70 -3.33 -3.49
N ARG A 82 -7.33 -3.18 -4.76
CA ARG A 82 -6.14 -3.79 -5.34
C ARG A 82 -4.86 -3.28 -4.69
N LEU A 83 -4.72 -1.97 -4.53
CA LEU A 83 -3.57 -1.36 -3.87
C LEU A 83 -3.44 -1.82 -2.41
N LYS A 84 -4.56 -1.87 -1.68
CA LYS A 84 -4.59 -2.36 -0.30
C LYS A 84 -4.16 -3.82 -0.19
N LYS A 85 -4.62 -4.67 -1.12
CA LYS A 85 -4.21 -6.07 -1.20
C LYS A 85 -2.72 -6.22 -1.50
N GLN A 86 -2.18 -5.45 -2.46
CA GLN A 86 -0.75 -5.44 -2.77
C GLN A 86 0.09 -4.97 -1.59
N LEU A 87 -0.33 -3.89 -0.91
CA LEU A 87 0.33 -3.39 0.30
C LEU A 87 0.41 -4.47 1.37
N THR A 88 -0.72 -5.15 1.66
CA THR A 88 -0.78 -6.23 2.65
C THR A 88 0.16 -7.38 2.30
N GLN A 89 0.21 -7.78 1.03
CA GLN A 89 1.12 -8.83 0.55
C GLN A 89 2.59 -8.42 0.70
N ASN A 90 2.92 -7.17 0.33
CA ASN A 90 4.28 -6.64 0.46
C ASN A 90 4.72 -6.59 1.93
N ILE A 91 3.85 -6.11 2.82
CA ILE A 91 4.08 -6.11 4.27
C ILE A 91 4.38 -7.52 4.78
N ALA A 92 3.57 -8.50 4.41
CA ALA A 92 3.77 -9.88 4.82
C ALA A 92 5.15 -10.43 4.36
N HIS A 93 5.57 -10.10 3.15
CA HIS A 93 6.89 -10.47 2.63
C HIS A 93 8.03 -9.77 3.38
N GLU A 94 7.91 -8.46 3.61
CA GLU A 94 8.93 -7.67 4.31
C GLU A 94 9.07 -8.09 5.79
N LEU A 95 8.01 -8.54 6.43
CA LEU A 95 8.06 -9.09 7.79
C LEU A 95 8.64 -10.51 7.83
N LYS A 96 8.32 -11.36 6.85
CA LYS A 96 8.77 -12.76 6.82
C LYS A 96 10.28 -12.88 6.73
N THR A 97 10.93 -12.04 5.93
CA THR A 97 12.38 -12.10 5.67
C THR A 97 13.21 -11.92 6.95
N PRO A 98 13.07 -10.82 7.73
CA PRO A 98 13.81 -10.66 8.97
C PRO A 98 13.49 -11.72 10.02
N VAL A 99 12.21 -12.13 10.14
CA VAL A 99 11.81 -13.19 11.07
C VAL A 99 12.50 -14.50 10.74
N SER A 100 12.47 -14.93 9.46
CA SER A 100 13.15 -16.17 9.05
C SER A 100 14.66 -16.11 9.25
N SER A 101 15.29 -14.94 9.04
CA SER A 101 16.72 -14.76 9.28
C SER A 101 17.06 -14.87 10.77
N ILE A 102 16.29 -14.23 11.65
CA ILE A 102 16.45 -14.33 13.10
C ILE A 102 16.33 -15.79 13.55
N GLN A 103 15.26 -16.47 13.11
CA GLN A 103 15.06 -17.89 13.43
C GLN A 103 16.24 -18.75 12.98
N GLY A 104 16.71 -18.60 11.74
CA GLY A 104 17.84 -19.38 11.22
C GLY A 104 19.15 -19.15 12.00
N TYR A 105 19.44 -17.92 12.40
CA TYR A 105 20.62 -17.63 13.24
C TYR A 105 20.48 -18.26 14.63
N LEU A 106 19.32 -18.13 15.28
CA LEU A 106 19.07 -18.71 16.60
C LEU A 106 19.06 -20.24 16.56
N GLU A 107 18.43 -20.85 15.56
CA GLU A 107 18.46 -22.31 15.36
C GLU A 107 19.88 -22.83 15.17
N THR A 108 20.71 -22.08 14.41
CA THR A 108 22.11 -22.44 14.22
C THR A 108 22.88 -22.45 15.53
N ILE A 109 22.65 -21.47 16.40
CA ILE A 109 23.28 -21.40 17.72
C ILE A 109 22.80 -22.54 18.61
N VAL A 110 21.48 -22.78 18.68
CA VAL A 110 20.88 -23.79 19.57
C VAL A 110 21.26 -25.20 19.17
N ASN A 111 21.31 -25.50 17.85
CA ASN A 111 21.60 -26.84 17.36
C ASN A 111 23.10 -27.17 17.30
N ASN A 112 23.99 -26.20 17.57
CA ASN A 112 25.44 -26.41 17.54
C ASN A 112 26.12 -25.94 18.83
N PRO A 113 26.04 -26.71 19.94
CA PRO A 113 26.63 -26.32 21.22
C PRO A 113 28.15 -26.09 21.20
N GLY A 114 28.85 -26.64 20.20
CA GLY A 114 30.30 -26.47 20.00
C GLY A 114 30.72 -25.27 19.12
N LEU A 115 29.79 -24.39 18.80
CA LEU A 115 30.11 -23.20 17.97
C LEU A 115 31.12 -22.27 18.66
N PRO A 116 32.13 -21.79 17.93
CA PRO A 116 33.07 -20.80 18.47
C PRO A 116 32.32 -19.53 18.92
N ARG A 117 32.74 -18.94 20.05
CA ARG A 117 32.09 -17.77 20.65
C ARG A 117 32.03 -16.58 19.68
N GLU A 118 33.01 -16.41 18.84
CA GLU A 118 33.02 -15.39 17.80
C GLU A 118 31.87 -15.55 16.81
N LYS A 119 31.59 -16.78 16.36
CA LYS A 119 30.45 -17.05 15.47
C LYS A 119 29.10 -16.85 16.17
N ILE A 120 29.01 -17.22 17.44
CA ILE A 120 27.80 -16.97 18.25
C ILE A 120 27.54 -15.47 18.31
N ASN A 121 28.56 -14.67 18.63
CA ASN A 121 28.42 -13.20 18.67
C ASN A 121 27.97 -12.64 17.32
N THR A 122 28.59 -13.08 16.21
CA THR A 122 28.18 -12.66 14.85
C THR A 122 26.71 -13.00 14.56
N PHE A 123 26.22 -14.14 14.95
CA PHE A 123 24.80 -14.50 14.74
C PHE A 123 23.87 -13.70 15.63
N LEU A 124 24.25 -13.39 16.86
CA LEU A 124 23.49 -12.52 17.76
C LEU A 124 23.42 -11.10 17.23
N GLU A 125 24.52 -10.52 16.76
CA GLU A 125 24.58 -9.20 16.15
C GLU A 125 23.70 -9.11 14.89
N ARG A 126 23.76 -10.13 14.03
CA ARG A 126 22.87 -10.22 12.85
C ARG A 126 21.40 -10.36 13.23
N SER A 127 21.08 -11.15 14.26
CA SER A 127 19.71 -11.28 14.78
C SER A 127 19.21 -9.95 15.33
N TYR A 128 20.04 -9.23 16.07
CA TYR A 128 19.73 -7.90 16.60
C TYR A 128 19.45 -6.88 15.48
N ALA A 129 20.30 -6.85 14.44
CA ALA A 129 20.11 -5.99 13.29
C ALA A 129 18.76 -6.27 12.57
N GLN A 130 18.40 -7.56 12.38
CA GLN A 130 17.11 -7.93 11.79
C GLN A 130 15.91 -7.56 12.69
N SER A 131 16.06 -7.68 14.00
CA SER A 131 15.05 -7.26 14.98
C SER A 131 14.79 -5.75 14.93
N ASN A 132 15.85 -4.95 14.81
CA ASN A 132 15.73 -3.51 14.63
C ASN A 132 15.01 -3.16 13.31
N ARG A 133 15.37 -3.84 12.22
CA ARG A 133 14.66 -3.68 10.93
C ARG A 133 13.18 -3.98 11.07
N LEU A 134 12.82 -5.07 11.75
CA LEU A 134 11.43 -5.44 12.02
C LEU A 134 10.68 -4.36 12.80
N ALA A 135 11.31 -3.77 13.82
CA ALA A 135 10.74 -2.69 14.59
C ALA A 135 10.49 -1.42 13.75
N HIS A 136 11.35 -1.13 12.77
CA HIS A 136 11.14 -0.05 11.80
C HIS A 136 9.92 -0.31 10.92
N ILE A 137 9.81 -1.50 10.31
CA ILE A 137 8.67 -1.88 9.47
C ILE A 137 7.36 -1.77 10.26
N LEU A 138 7.31 -2.25 11.51
CA LEU A 138 6.12 -2.17 12.35
C LEU A 138 5.72 -0.72 12.66
N ARG A 139 6.69 0.18 12.88
CA ARG A 139 6.41 1.61 13.05
C ARG A 139 5.81 2.22 11.79
N ASP A 140 6.37 1.93 10.62
CA ASP A 140 5.88 2.45 9.34
C ASP A 140 4.44 1.97 9.06
N ILE A 141 4.13 0.69 9.35
CA ILE A 141 2.78 0.14 9.24
C ILE A 141 1.83 0.89 10.19
N SER A 142 2.24 1.13 11.44
CA SER A 142 1.41 1.83 12.43
C SER A 142 1.08 3.26 11.99
N VAL A 143 2.02 3.94 11.32
CA VAL A 143 1.80 5.26 10.74
C VAL A 143 0.79 5.20 9.61
N LEU A 144 0.95 4.24 8.67
CA LEU A 144 0.02 4.05 7.54
C LEU A 144 -1.40 3.75 8.04
N THR A 145 -1.55 2.87 9.01
CA THR A 145 -2.87 2.52 9.59
C THR A 145 -3.56 3.74 10.20
N ARG A 146 -2.82 4.58 10.96
CA ARG A 146 -3.38 5.81 11.53
C ARG A 146 -3.81 6.82 10.46
N MET A 147 -3.07 6.91 9.36
CA MET A 147 -3.43 7.79 8.24
C MET A 147 -4.70 7.32 7.52
N GLU A 148 -4.92 5.99 7.41
CA GLU A 148 -6.14 5.44 6.80
C GLU A 148 -7.37 5.59 7.72
N GLU A 149 -7.22 5.29 9.02
CA GLU A 149 -8.35 5.24 9.96
C GLU A 149 -8.81 6.62 10.42
N ALA A 150 -7.91 7.58 10.53
CA ALA A 150 -8.22 8.90 11.08
C ALA A 150 -7.42 10.03 10.40
N PRO A 151 -7.61 10.28 9.10
CA PRO A 151 -6.87 11.31 8.37
C PRO A 151 -7.04 12.72 8.99
N ASN A 152 -8.17 12.98 9.65
CA ASN A 152 -8.47 14.24 10.31
C ASN A 152 -7.90 14.35 11.74
N MET A 153 -7.30 13.29 12.30
CA MET A 153 -6.67 13.29 13.62
C MET A 153 -5.16 13.48 13.60
N ILE A 154 -4.59 13.68 12.41
CA ILE A 154 -3.17 13.99 12.28
C ILE A 154 -2.95 15.43 12.71
N GLU A 155 -2.49 15.59 13.96
CA GLU A 155 -2.12 16.91 14.48
C GLU A 155 -0.99 17.48 13.64
N THR A 156 -1.18 18.72 13.18
CA THR A 156 -0.16 19.48 12.45
C THR A 156 0.36 20.61 13.32
N GLU A 157 1.67 20.78 13.33
CA GLU A 157 2.37 21.85 14.05
C GLU A 157 3.40 22.53 13.15
N GLN A 158 3.99 23.63 13.62
CA GLN A 158 5.11 24.27 12.92
C GLN A 158 6.41 23.52 13.24
N VAL A 159 6.88 22.75 12.28
CA VAL A 159 8.08 21.93 12.43
C VAL A 159 9.29 22.65 11.85
N ASN A 160 10.36 22.82 12.65
CA ASN A 160 11.63 23.38 12.19
C ASN A 160 12.44 22.32 11.44
N LEU A 161 12.39 22.38 10.11
CA LEU A 161 13.10 21.42 9.24
C LEU A 161 14.62 21.49 9.36
N THR A 162 15.17 22.68 9.60
CA THR A 162 16.63 22.85 9.74
C THR A 162 17.15 22.05 10.91
N VAL A 163 16.47 22.15 12.06
CA VAL A 163 16.82 21.42 13.28
C VAL A 163 16.56 19.92 13.11
N MET A 164 15.43 19.56 12.52
CA MET A 164 15.08 18.16 12.27
C MET A 164 16.13 17.46 11.40
N MET A 165 16.51 18.07 10.29
CA MET A 165 17.53 17.51 9.41
C MET A 165 18.90 17.42 10.08
N GLN A 166 19.27 18.40 10.90
CA GLN A 166 20.52 18.34 11.66
C GLN A 166 20.53 17.17 12.64
N ASN A 167 19.41 16.92 13.32
CA ASN A 167 19.27 15.78 14.23
C ASN A 167 19.39 14.45 13.49
N ILE A 168 18.71 14.31 12.34
CA ILE A 168 18.78 13.10 11.49
C ILE A 168 20.22 12.84 11.05
N LEU A 169 20.94 13.86 10.56
CA LEU A 169 22.33 13.71 10.14
C LEU A 169 23.26 13.34 11.30
N ASN A 170 23.02 13.88 12.49
CA ASN A 170 23.78 13.51 13.69
C ASN A 170 23.54 12.05 14.11
N GLU A 171 22.30 11.55 13.99
CA GLU A 171 21.96 10.17 14.32
C GLU A 171 22.65 9.14 13.40
N VAL A 172 22.87 9.50 12.13
CA VAL A 172 23.52 8.62 11.15
C VAL A 172 25.03 8.92 10.99
N ALA A 173 25.61 9.75 11.85
CA ALA A 173 26.98 10.22 11.71
C ALA A 173 28.02 9.09 11.61
N LEU A 174 27.86 8.03 12.42
CA LEU A 174 28.76 6.86 12.37
C LEU A 174 28.68 6.12 11.05
N GLU A 175 27.46 5.92 10.51
CA GLU A 175 27.26 5.25 9.22
C GLU A 175 27.82 6.07 8.06
N LEU A 176 27.72 7.41 8.14
CA LEU A 176 28.32 8.33 7.18
C LEU A 176 29.85 8.25 7.21
N GLU A 177 30.43 8.19 8.41
CA GLU A 177 31.89 8.07 8.59
C GLU A 177 32.43 6.74 8.06
N GLU A 178 31.78 5.62 8.40
CA GLU A 178 32.14 4.28 7.91
C GLU A 178 32.14 4.18 6.38
N LYS A 179 31.21 4.86 5.72
CA LYS A 179 31.10 4.89 4.25
C LYS A 179 31.84 6.05 3.60
N GLN A 180 32.56 6.89 4.40
CA GLN A 180 33.25 8.08 3.93
C GLN A 180 32.32 9.06 3.18
N ILE A 181 31.08 9.20 3.65
CA ILE A 181 30.09 10.10 3.08
C ILE A 181 30.12 11.43 3.82
N THR A 182 30.24 12.53 3.06
CA THR A 182 30.12 13.88 3.62
C THR A 182 28.67 14.34 3.53
N ALA A 183 28.04 14.69 4.66
CA ALA A 183 26.69 15.23 4.68
C ALA A 183 26.67 16.70 5.05
N SER A 184 25.89 17.50 4.34
CA SER A 184 25.80 18.96 4.55
C SER A 184 24.35 19.42 4.53
N ASN A 185 23.98 20.19 5.56
CA ASN A 185 22.66 20.80 5.66
C ASN A 185 22.75 22.29 5.33
N PHE A 186 22.24 22.70 4.17
CA PHE A 186 22.19 24.07 3.68
C PHE A 186 20.78 24.67 3.75
N LEU A 187 19.91 24.10 4.56
CA LEU A 187 18.59 24.70 4.77
C LEU A 187 18.74 26.06 5.49
N PRO A 188 17.93 27.07 5.11
CA PRO A 188 17.91 28.35 5.82
C PRO A 188 17.63 28.19 7.31
N HIS A 189 18.29 28.98 8.14
CA HIS A 189 18.04 28.97 9.58
C HIS A 189 16.57 29.26 9.88
N GLY A 190 15.95 28.39 10.71
CA GLY A 190 14.57 28.57 11.13
C GLY A 190 13.54 28.23 10.06
N LEU A 191 13.89 27.51 9.01
CA LEU A 191 12.92 27.03 8.02
C LEU A 191 11.88 26.15 8.70
N THR A 192 10.61 26.59 8.67
CA THR A 192 9.50 25.86 9.26
C THR A 192 8.48 25.46 8.19
N VAL A 193 7.82 24.31 8.41
CA VAL A 193 6.68 23.85 7.62
C VAL A 193 5.56 23.40 8.55
N SER A 194 4.32 23.60 8.13
CA SER A 194 3.17 23.04 8.84
C SER A 194 3.03 21.56 8.49
N GLY A 195 3.06 20.69 9.49
CA GLY A 195 2.96 19.24 9.27
C GLY A 195 3.07 18.47 10.58
N ASN A 196 2.92 17.15 10.50
CA ASN A 196 3.14 16.27 11.64
C ASN A 196 4.63 15.97 11.77
N ALA A 197 5.23 16.30 12.92
CA ALA A 197 6.67 16.15 13.14
C ALA A 197 7.16 14.71 12.97
N SER A 198 6.39 13.72 13.43
CA SER A 198 6.74 12.30 13.33
C SER A 198 6.75 11.80 11.88
N LEU A 199 5.76 12.23 11.10
CA LEU A 199 5.67 11.87 9.66
C LEU A 199 6.81 12.53 8.87
N LEU A 200 7.05 13.81 9.07
CA LEU A 200 8.15 14.54 8.43
C LEU A 200 9.51 13.92 8.79
N TYR A 201 9.71 13.57 10.06
CA TYR A 201 10.92 12.86 10.48
C TYR A 201 11.08 11.53 9.74
N SER A 202 10.03 10.70 9.68
CA SER A 202 10.05 9.41 8.95
C SER A 202 10.41 9.60 7.48
N ILE A 203 9.84 10.60 6.81
CA ILE A 203 10.13 10.89 5.40
C ILE A 203 11.63 11.21 5.21
N PHE A 204 12.13 12.18 5.96
CA PHE A 204 13.52 12.62 5.81
C PHE A 204 14.53 11.58 6.27
N ARG A 205 14.19 10.82 7.33
CA ARG A 205 15.04 9.71 7.79
C ARG A 205 15.13 8.62 6.73
N ASN A 206 14.00 8.18 6.15
CA ASN A 206 13.98 7.18 5.09
C ASN A 206 14.74 7.63 3.83
N LEU A 207 14.62 8.91 3.44
CA LEU A 207 15.39 9.46 2.33
C LEU A 207 16.91 9.46 2.62
N THR A 208 17.30 9.80 3.85
CA THR A 208 18.69 9.78 4.29
C THR A 208 19.26 8.36 4.31
N ASP A 209 18.52 7.41 4.89
CA ASP A 209 18.91 6.00 4.94
C ASP A 209 19.05 5.40 3.53
N ASN A 210 18.14 5.74 2.61
CA ASN A 210 18.22 5.33 1.21
C ASN A 210 19.45 5.93 0.53
N ALA A 211 19.75 7.21 0.76
CA ALA A 211 20.93 7.83 0.20
C ALA A 211 22.22 7.14 0.70
N ILE A 212 22.30 6.83 2.00
CA ILE A 212 23.44 6.10 2.59
C ILE A 212 23.52 4.65 2.03
N ALA A 213 22.39 3.99 1.86
CA ALA A 213 22.36 2.59 1.42
C ALA A 213 22.79 2.41 -0.05
N TYR A 214 22.31 3.29 -0.93
CA TYR A 214 22.38 3.08 -2.39
C TYR A 214 23.41 3.96 -3.12
N ALA A 215 23.90 5.03 -2.53
CA ALA A 215 24.73 5.98 -3.24
C ALA A 215 26.24 5.60 -3.30
N GLY A 216 26.66 4.56 -2.58
CA GLY A 216 28.05 4.09 -2.57
C GLY A 216 28.89 4.73 -1.47
N THR A 217 30.24 4.74 -1.64
CA THR A 217 31.20 5.29 -0.67
C THR A 217 31.89 6.54 -1.23
N GLY A 218 32.38 7.43 -0.36
CA GLY A 218 33.15 8.59 -0.76
C GLY A 218 32.36 9.69 -1.48
N ILE A 219 31.07 9.75 -1.28
CA ILE A 219 30.15 10.71 -1.91
C ILE A 219 29.77 11.84 -0.96
N SER A 220 29.08 12.87 -1.48
CA SER A 220 28.48 13.92 -0.66
C SER A 220 26.93 13.90 -0.76
N ILE A 221 26.27 13.97 0.40
CA ILE A 221 24.84 14.18 0.52
C ILE A 221 24.59 15.63 0.90
N THR A 222 23.81 16.35 0.11
CA THR A 222 23.51 17.76 0.34
C THR A 222 22.00 17.97 0.49
N VAL A 223 21.59 18.58 1.60
CA VAL A 223 20.22 18.99 1.86
C VAL A 223 20.09 20.49 1.59
N ARG A 224 19.17 20.85 0.66
CA ARG A 224 18.90 22.24 0.29
C ARG A 224 17.45 22.40 -0.17
N CYS A 225 16.92 23.62 -0.10
CA CYS A 225 15.61 23.99 -0.66
C CYS A 225 15.78 25.02 -1.80
#